data_17cb182e777cd44669450d16e62c20ad
#
_entry.id   17cb182e777cd44669450d16e62c20ad
#
_cell.length_a   1.000
_cell.length_b   1.000
_cell.length_c   1.000
_cell.angle_alpha   90.00
_cell.angle_beta   90.00
_cell.angle_gamma   90.00
#
_symmetry.space_group_name_H-M   'P 1'
#
loop_
_entity.id
_entity.type
_entity.pdbx_description
1 polymer ?
#
loop_
_entity_poly.entity_id
_entity_poly.type
_entity_poly.pdbx_seq_one_letter_code
_entity_poly.pdbx_strand_id
1 'polypeptide(L)'
;MKIIIDARESGSSTGRYVDKLIEHMHKLKPEQEITVLTKSPRISYLQEIAPNFEIVKSDFKEFTFAEQTSLLKQINSLNADLVHFTMTQQPVRYKGRKLTTIHDLTTLRFENPAKNPFIFRTKQLVYARVVKRVARTSAAIITPSKFVKQDVAQYANISLNKIAVTYEAADRITAAPEPIPRLAGKQFIMYVGRATPHKNLRRLVEAFAILNKKYPDLMLALAGKMDANYKRIEALATHKRLAHRVVFTDFASEGELRWMYENTAAYVFPSLSEGFGLPTLEAMVHGAPVICSNATCLPEINGDAAVYFDPKVTFDIAKKISSMLSDTKLRGQLIRAGKSQATRYSWQTTAKQTLDIYKQALKN
;
A
#
# COMPACT_ATOMS: atom_id res chain seq x y z
N MET A 1 0.47 -28.00 14.44
CA MET A 1 0.20 -27.70 13.03
C MET A 1 1.22 -26.66 12.54
N LYS A 2 1.85 -26.96 11.42
CA LYS A 2 2.93 -26.14 10.85
C LYS A 2 2.38 -25.23 9.73
N ILE A 3 2.64 -23.92 9.85
CA ILE A 3 2.21 -22.92 8.87
C ILE A 3 3.45 -22.22 8.31
N ILE A 4 3.54 -22.14 7.00
CA ILE A 4 4.56 -21.32 6.33
C ILE A 4 3.94 -19.98 5.93
N ILE A 5 4.64 -18.89 6.20
CA ILE A 5 4.32 -17.54 5.70
C ILE A 5 5.40 -17.14 4.69
N ASP A 6 5.01 -16.91 3.44
CA ASP A 6 5.91 -16.38 2.41
C ASP A 6 6.07 -14.86 2.59
N ALA A 7 7.18 -14.47 3.18
CA ALA A 7 7.55 -13.08 3.48
C ALA A 7 8.68 -12.56 2.57
N ARG A 8 8.85 -13.09 1.36
CA ARG A 8 9.88 -12.64 0.41
C ARG A 8 9.73 -11.16 0.00
N GLU A 9 8.54 -10.57 0.18
CA GLU A 9 8.29 -9.14 -0.02
C GLU A 9 8.68 -8.25 1.18
N SER A 10 9.09 -8.82 2.32
CA SER A 10 9.57 -8.06 3.48
C SER A 10 10.59 -6.99 3.06
N GLY A 11 10.45 -5.77 3.58
CA GLY A 11 11.28 -4.62 3.23
C GLY A 11 10.97 -3.96 1.88
N SER A 12 9.98 -4.45 1.10
CA SER A 12 9.49 -3.78 -0.10
C SER A 12 8.35 -2.80 0.24
N SER A 13 7.82 -2.11 -0.76
CA SER A 13 6.66 -1.20 -0.56
C SER A 13 5.38 -1.93 -0.12
N THR A 14 5.21 -3.18 -0.51
CA THR A 14 4.13 -4.08 -0.05
C THR A 14 4.55 -4.89 1.17
N GLY A 15 5.84 -4.90 1.48
CA GLY A 15 6.44 -5.64 2.58
C GLY A 15 5.99 -5.17 3.96
N ARG A 16 5.55 -3.92 4.10
CA ARG A 16 5.01 -3.42 5.38
C ARG A 16 3.87 -4.28 5.90
N TYR A 17 2.96 -4.70 5.02
CA TYR A 17 1.87 -5.60 5.39
C TYR A 17 2.38 -6.89 6.03
N VAL A 18 3.32 -7.59 5.37
CA VAL A 18 3.82 -8.86 5.87
C VAL A 18 4.69 -8.69 7.12
N ASP A 19 5.49 -7.63 7.21
CA ASP A 19 6.31 -7.31 8.38
C ASP A 19 5.42 -7.09 9.61
N LYS A 20 4.38 -6.27 9.47
CA LYS A 20 3.42 -5.99 10.55
C LYS A 20 2.55 -7.19 10.90
N LEU A 21 2.16 -7.97 9.91
CA LEU A 21 1.42 -9.21 10.14
C LEU A 21 2.22 -10.19 11.01
N ILE A 22 3.50 -10.41 10.67
CA ILE A 22 4.40 -11.30 11.41
C ILE A 22 4.65 -10.77 12.82
N GLU A 23 4.99 -9.47 12.98
CA GLU A 23 5.21 -8.83 14.27
C GLU A 23 4.00 -9.02 15.20
N HIS A 24 2.81 -8.72 14.73
CA HIS A 24 1.60 -8.80 15.54
C HIS A 24 1.10 -10.24 15.76
N MET A 25 1.33 -11.16 14.81
CA MET A 25 1.09 -12.58 15.04
C MET A 25 1.99 -13.13 16.13
N HIS A 26 3.28 -12.78 16.14
CA HIS A 26 4.20 -13.19 17.18
C HIS A 26 3.75 -12.71 18.57
N LYS A 27 3.29 -11.46 18.67
CA LYS A 27 2.74 -10.89 19.93
C LYS A 27 1.50 -11.64 20.45
N LEU A 28 0.72 -12.25 19.57
CA LEU A 28 -0.46 -13.04 19.91
C LEU A 28 -0.13 -14.47 20.39
N LYS A 29 1.15 -14.89 20.29
CA LYS A 29 1.63 -16.21 20.73
C LYS A 29 0.77 -17.36 20.19
N PRO A 30 0.69 -17.55 18.86
CA PRO A 30 -0.14 -18.58 18.27
C PRO A 30 0.31 -19.98 18.70
N GLU A 31 -0.64 -20.90 18.84
CA GLU A 31 -0.37 -22.31 19.12
C GLU A 31 0.26 -23.06 17.94
N GLN A 32 0.15 -22.49 16.75
CA GLN A 32 0.70 -23.04 15.52
C GLN A 32 2.22 -22.79 15.45
N GLU A 33 2.96 -23.75 14.97
CA GLU A 33 4.34 -23.58 14.57
C GLU A 33 4.42 -22.72 13.31
N ILE A 34 5.07 -21.56 13.38
CA ILE A 34 5.17 -20.62 12.28
C ILE A 34 6.58 -20.63 11.72
N THR A 35 6.71 -20.95 10.43
CA THR A 35 7.94 -20.81 9.64
C THR A 35 7.78 -19.65 8.66
N VAL A 36 8.72 -18.71 8.64
CA VAL A 36 8.70 -17.53 7.76
C VAL A 36 9.78 -17.67 6.69
N LEU A 37 9.37 -17.68 5.41
CA LEU A 37 10.31 -17.66 4.29
C LEU A 37 10.65 -16.21 3.92
N THR A 38 11.92 -15.85 3.91
CA THR A 38 12.35 -14.49 3.58
C THR A 38 13.68 -14.45 2.86
N LYS A 39 13.96 -13.33 2.19
CA LYS A 39 15.27 -13.09 1.55
C LYS A 39 16.35 -12.79 2.59
N SER A 40 17.59 -13.16 2.26
CA SER A 40 18.76 -13.02 3.13
C SER A 40 18.87 -11.65 3.85
N PRO A 41 18.67 -10.50 3.19
CA PRO A 41 18.82 -9.19 3.84
C PRO A 41 17.78 -8.90 4.93
N ARG A 42 16.72 -9.70 5.04
CA ARG A 42 15.62 -9.47 5.99
C ARG A 42 15.60 -10.46 7.15
N ILE A 43 16.49 -11.43 7.18
CA ILE A 43 16.52 -12.48 8.21
C ILE A 43 16.68 -11.86 9.59
N SER A 44 17.72 -11.05 9.83
CA SER A 44 17.98 -10.45 11.13
C SER A 44 16.82 -9.58 11.64
N TYR A 45 16.23 -8.78 10.75
CA TYR A 45 15.08 -7.97 11.10
C TYR A 45 13.85 -8.82 11.51
N LEU A 46 13.56 -9.90 10.77
CA LEU A 46 12.42 -10.76 11.10
C LEU A 46 12.68 -11.60 12.34
N GLN A 47 13.94 -11.98 12.63
CA GLN A 47 14.32 -12.59 13.89
C GLN A 47 14.15 -11.66 15.08
N GLU A 48 14.41 -10.36 14.91
CA GLU A 48 14.20 -9.34 15.94
C GLU A 48 12.71 -9.15 16.26
N ILE A 49 11.85 -9.00 15.26
CA ILE A 49 10.41 -8.72 15.47
C ILE A 49 9.59 -9.97 15.82
N ALA A 50 10.09 -11.17 15.52
CA ALA A 50 9.41 -12.44 15.76
C ALA A 50 10.41 -13.55 16.21
N PRO A 51 11.08 -13.41 17.35
CA PRO A 51 12.19 -14.29 17.78
C PRO A 51 11.79 -15.76 17.98
N ASN A 52 10.51 -16.06 18.18
CA ASN A 52 10.02 -17.43 18.40
C ASN A 52 9.55 -18.10 17.10
N PHE A 53 9.58 -17.41 15.97
CA PHE A 53 9.26 -18.00 14.67
C PHE A 53 10.52 -18.55 14.00
N GLU A 54 10.39 -19.67 13.30
CA GLU A 54 11.46 -20.21 12.48
C GLU A 54 11.63 -19.34 11.22
N ILE A 55 12.79 -18.67 11.07
CA ILE A 55 13.08 -17.85 9.89
C ILE A 55 13.97 -18.63 8.93
N VAL A 56 13.46 -18.89 7.73
CA VAL A 56 14.12 -19.69 6.71
C VAL A 56 14.47 -18.82 5.50
N LYS A 57 15.72 -18.92 5.08
CA LYS A 57 16.23 -18.24 3.89
C LYS A 57 15.54 -18.72 2.61
N SER A 58 15.07 -17.76 1.78
CA SER A 58 14.42 -18.02 0.50
C SER A 58 14.70 -16.90 -0.51
N ASP A 59 15.88 -16.92 -1.14
CA ASP A 59 16.34 -15.85 -2.05
C ASP A 59 15.75 -15.94 -3.48
N PHE A 60 14.63 -16.62 -3.64
CA PHE A 60 14.00 -16.76 -4.96
C PHE A 60 13.25 -15.48 -5.34
N LYS A 61 13.68 -14.90 -6.46
CA LYS A 61 13.07 -13.69 -6.99
C LYS A 61 11.71 -13.98 -7.63
N GLU A 62 10.79 -13.06 -7.47
CA GLU A 62 9.44 -13.11 -8.03
C GLU A 62 9.48 -13.08 -9.58
N PHE A 63 8.51 -13.74 -10.21
CA PHE A 63 8.39 -13.85 -11.68
C PHE A 63 9.57 -14.56 -12.37
N THR A 64 10.28 -15.46 -11.69
CA THR A 64 11.37 -16.23 -12.25
C THR A 64 11.02 -17.71 -12.37
N PHE A 65 11.77 -18.44 -13.19
CA PHE A 65 11.65 -19.90 -13.29
C PHE A 65 12.03 -20.58 -11.95
N ALA A 66 13.01 -20.03 -11.23
CA ALA A 66 13.41 -20.53 -9.91
C ALA A 66 12.27 -20.44 -8.86
N GLU A 67 11.41 -19.43 -8.95
CA GLU A 67 10.19 -19.36 -8.12
C GLU A 67 9.27 -20.56 -8.39
N GLN A 68 9.12 -20.96 -9.64
CA GLN A 68 8.20 -22.04 -10.04
C GLN A 68 8.76 -23.45 -9.82
N THR A 69 10.05 -23.59 -9.57
CA THR A 69 10.76 -24.87 -9.42
C THR A 69 11.45 -24.99 -8.07
N SER A 70 12.49 -24.23 -7.82
CA SER A 70 13.32 -24.35 -6.60
C SER A 70 12.57 -23.89 -5.34
N LEU A 71 11.81 -22.79 -5.39
CA LEU A 71 10.95 -22.38 -4.30
C LEU A 71 9.85 -23.42 -4.03
N LEU A 72 9.24 -23.98 -5.08
CA LEU A 72 8.27 -25.07 -4.94
C LEU A 72 8.87 -26.27 -4.22
N LYS A 73 10.09 -26.67 -4.60
CA LYS A 73 10.83 -27.78 -3.95
C LYS A 73 11.10 -27.45 -2.47
N GLN A 74 11.57 -26.23 -2.18
CA GLN A 74 11.82 -25.79 -0.80
C GLN A 74 10.52 -25.83 0.04
N ILE A 75 9.42 -25.26 -0.44
CA ILE A 75 8.14 -25.27 0.28
C ILE A 75 7.67 -26.71 0.54
N ASN A 76 7.76 -27.60 -0.45
CA ASN A 76 7.35 -28.99 -0.29
C ASN A 76 8.23 -29.73 0.74
N SER A 77 9.54 -29.45 0.82
CA SER A 77 10.43 -30.11 1.78
C SER A 77 10.17 -29.70 3.24
N LEU A 78 9.50 -28.58 3.48
CA LEU A 78 9.16 -28.11 4.81
C LEU A 78 7.89 -28.75 5.39
N ASN A 79 7.13 -29.51 4.59
CA ASN A 79 5.97 -30.32 5.00
C ASN A 79 4.95 -29.54 5.85
N ALA A 80 4.55 -28.35 5.40
CA ALA A 80 3.59 -27.53 6.12
C ALA A 80 2.14 -27.97 5.89
N ASP A 81 1.30 -27.86 6.92
CA ASP A 81 -0.14 -28.07 6.83
C ASP A 81 -0.85 -26.97 6.05
N LEU A 82 -0.31 -25.74 6.08
CA LEU A 82 -0.83 -24.58 5.36
C LEU A 82 0.34 -23.67 4.92
N VAL A 83 0.23 -23.12 3.70
CA VAL A 83 1.13 -22.06 3.23
C VAL A 83 0.34 -20.79 2.97
N HIS A 84 0.70 -19.71 3.64
CA HIS A 84 0.18 -18.38 3.35
C HIS A 84 1.14 -17.64 2.41
N PHE A 85 0.75 -17.48 1.17
CA PHE A 85 1.40 -16.59 0.23
C PHE A 85 0.86 -15.18 0.44
N THR A 86 1.69 -14.27 0.95
CA THR A 86 1.29 -12.88 1.25
C THR A 86 1.14 -12.01 0.00
N MET A 87 1.34 -12.60 -1.17
CA MET A 87 1.16 -11.99 -2.49
C MET A 87 0.71 -13.01 -3.53
N THR A 88 0.34 -12.53 -4.72
CA THR A 88 -0.08 -13.41 -5.84
C THR A 88 1.08 -14.11 -6.54
N GLN A 89 2.32 -13.62 -6.39
CA GLN A 89 3.54 -14.21 -6.95
C GLN A 89 3.96 -15.43 -6.11
N GLN A 90 3.68 -16.61 -6.63
CA GLN A 90 3.89 -17.87 -5.93
C GLN A 90 4.06 -19.02 -6.92
N PRO A 91 4.58 -20.19 -6.50
CA PRO A 91 4.61 -21.38 -7.33
C PRO A 91 3.19 -21.83 -7.68
N VAL A 92 2.78 -21.63 -8.95
CA VAL A 92 1.40 -21.93 -9.42
C VAL A 92 1.08 -23.43 -9.41
N ARG A 93 2.10 -24.29 -9.35
CA ARG A 93 1.98 -25.75 -9.29
C ARG A 93 1.95 -26.31 -7.86
N TYR A 94 2.05 -25.47 -6.83
CA TYR A 94 1.92 -25.92 -5.45
C TYR A 94 0.54 -26.54 -5.23
N LYS A 95 0.52 -27.81 -4.77
CA LYS A 95 -0.69 -28.62 -4.59
C LYS A 95 -1.18 -28.68 -3.14
N GLY A 96 -0.31 -28.30 -2.18
CA GLY A 96 -0.68 -28.27 -0.77
C GLY A 96 -1.74 -27.23 -0.48
N ARG A 97 -2.28 -27.29 0.73
CA ARG A 97 -3.26 -26.32 1.21
C ARG A 97 -2.64 -24.94 1.30
N LYS A 98 -3.25 -23.94 0.69
CA LYS A 98 -2.71 -22.60 0.64
C LYS A 98 -3.77 -21.53 0.82
N LEU A 99 -3.34 -20.43 1.38
CA LEU A 99 -4.04 -19.17 1.50
C LEU A 99 -3.26 -18.11 0.75
N THR A 100 -3.92 -17.16 0.14
CA THR A 100 -3.23 -16.09 -0.62
C THR A 100 -3.82 -14.73 -0.29
N THR A 101 -2.96 -13.76 0.03
CA THR A 101 -3.36 -12.36 0.07
C THR A 101 -3.28 -11.74 -1.32
N ILE A 102 -4.35 -11.08 -1.74
CA ILE A 102 -4.44 -10.31 -2.99
C ILE A 102 -4.70 -8.86 -2.59
N HIS A 103 -3.66 -8.03 -2.69
CA HIS A 103 -3.75 -6.63 -2.27
C HIS A 103 -4.57 -5.77 -3.21
N ASP A 104 -4.46 -5.97 -4.51
CA ASP A 104 -5.24 -5.30 -5.56
C ASP A 104 -5.06 -5.97 -6.93
N LEU A 105 -5.79 -5.45 -7.92
CA LEU A 105 -5.65 -5.83 -9.33
C LEU A 105 -5.10 -4.67 -10.19
N THR A 106 -4.50 -3.67 -9.59
CA THR A 106 -4.01 -2.44 -10.25
C THR A 106 -3.00 -2.75 -11.36
N THR A 107 -2.07 -3.69 -11.12
CA THR A 107 -1.08 -4.12 -12.12
C THR A 107 -1.74 -4.68 -13.41
N LEU A 108 -2.96 -5.20 -13.33
CA LEU A 108 -3.69 -5.70 -14.49
C LEU A 108 -4.35 -4.59 -15.33
N ARG A 109 -4.53 -3.40 -14.77
CA ARG A 109 -5.32 -2.31 -15.35
C ARG A 109 -4.49 -1.14 -15.83
N PHE A 110 -3.31 -0.94 -15.23
CA PHE A 110 -2.47 0.23 -15.52
C PHE A 110 -1.14 -0.20 -16.13
N GLU A 111 -0.84 0.37 -17.30
CA GLU A 111 0.47 0.22 -17.92
C GLU A 111 1.50 1.12 -17.22
N ASN A 112 2.76 0.70 -17.20
CA ASN A 112 3.85 1.52 -16.69
C ASN A 112 4.70 2.04 -17.86
N PRO A 113 4.58 3.33 -18.21
CA PRO A 113 5.28 3.91 -19.37
C PRO A 113 6.80 3.98 -19.20
N ALA A 114 7.33 3.70 -18.00
CA ALA A 114 8.76 3.55 -17.76
C ALA A 114 9.30 2.16 -18.18
N LYS A 115 8.43 1.24 -18.59
CA LYS A 115 8.80 -0.11 -19.02
C LYS A 115 8.56 -0.29 -20.53
N ASN A 116 9.31 -1.21 -21.15
CA ASN A 116 9.04 -1.61 -22.54
C ASN A 116 7.59 -2.14 -22.66
N PRO A 117 6.74 -1.57 -23.51
CA PRO A 117 5.30 -1.89 -23.56
C PRO A 117 5.02 -3.34 -23.98
N PHE A 118 5.80 -3.89 -24.91
CA PHE A 118 5.61 -5.27 -25.37
C PHE A 118 5.91 -6.29 -24.27
N ILE A 119 7.07 -6.14 -23.62
CA ILE A 119 7.46 -7.01 -22.49
C ILE A 119 6.46 -6.85 -21.32
N PHE A 120 6.00 -5.63 -21.09
CA PHE A 120 5.04 -5.37 -20.02
C PHE A 120 3.71 -6.06 -20.28
N ARG A 121 3.15 -5.94 -21.48
CA ARG A 121 1.88 -6.58 -21.87
C ARG A 121 1.95 -8.10 -21.82
N THR A 122 3.06 -8.70 -22.28
CA THR A 122 3.24 -10.14 -22.18
C THR A 122 3.26 -10.61 -20.71
N LYS A 123 4.01 -9.91 -19.85
CA LYS A 123 4.02 -10.19 -18.42
C LYS A 123 2.65 -10.00 -17.77
N GLN A 124 1.91 -8.97 -18.18
CA GLN A 124 0.56 -8.70 -17.68
C GLN A 124 -0.42 -9.82 -18.04
N LEU A 125 -0.35 -10.38 -19.26
CA LEU A 125 -1.17 -11.52 -19.69
C LEU A 125 -0.86 -12.78 -18.87
N VAL A 126 0.42 -13.07 -18.62
CA VAL A 126 0.83 -14.17 -17.75
C VAL A 126 0.33 -13.95 -16.33
N TYR A 127 0.52 -12.76 -15.79
CA TYR A 127 0.06 -12.39 -14.46
C TYR A 127 -1.46 -12.50 -14.31
N ALA A 128 -2.22 -12.11 -15.33
CA ALA A 128 -3.67 -12.27 -15.36
C ALA A 128 -4.11 -13.73 -15.18
N ARG A 129 -3.42 -14.66 -15.85
CA ARG A 129 -3.67 -16.11 -15.69
C ARG A 129 -3.25 -16.61 -14.31
N VAL A 130 -2.13 -16.14 -13.79
CA VAL A 130 -1.63 -16.48 -12.44
C VAL A 130 -2.64 -16.07 -11.39
N VAL A 131 -3.11 -14.81 -11.41
CA VAL A 131 -4.10 -14.31 -10.44
C VAL A 131 -5.37 -15.15 -10.45
N LYS A 132 -5.94 -15.44 -11.63
CA LYS A 132 -7.13 -16.31 -11.75
C LYS A 132 -6.89 -17.71 -11.20
N ARG A 133 -5.75 -18.32 -11.53
CA ARG A 133 -5.40 -19.67 -11.07
C ARG A 133 -5.23 -19.67 -9.54
N VAL A 134 -4.47 -18.74 -9.01
CA VAL A 134 -4.20 -18.61 -7.57
C VAL A 134 -5.52 -18.41 -6.82
N ALA A 135 -6.37 -17.48 -7.27
CA ALA A 135 -7.66 -17.22 -6.66
C ALA A 135 -8.56 -18.48 -6.63
N ARG A 136 -8.56 -19.26 -7.69
CA ARG A 136 -9.37 -20.50 -7.79
C ARG A 136 -8.83 -21.65 -6.96
N THR A 137 -7.51 -21.78 -6.85
CA THR A 137 -6.85 -22.93 -6.21
C THR A 137 -6.49 -22.71 -4.73
N SER A 138 -6.53 -21.49 -4.19
CA SER A 138 -6.36 -21.24 -2.77
C SER A 138 -7.57 -21.73 -1.98
N ALA A 139 -7.35 -22.27 -0.77
CA ALA A 139 -8.42 -22.66 0.14
C ALA A 139 -9.22 -21.44 0.62
N ALA A 140 -8.51 -20.34 0.92
CA ALA A 140 -9.11 -19.05 1.20
C ALA A 140 -8.25 -17.92 0.61
N ILE A 141 -8.86 -16.76 0.44
CA ILE A 141 -8.17 -15.53 -0.02
C ILE A 141 -8.37 -14.46 1.06
N ILE A 142 -7.33 -13.67 1.27
CA ILE A 142 -7.38 -12.45 2.06
C ILE A 142 -7.31 -11.24 1.13
N THR A 143 -8.10 -10.22 1.41
CA THR A 143 -8.05 -8.93 0.73
C THR A 143 -8.09 -7.79 1.75
N PRO A 144 -7.43 -6.64 1.46
CA PRO A 144 -7.33 -5.55 2.43
C PRO A 144 -8.60 -4.67 2.51
N SER A 145 -9.58 -4.87 1.62
CA SER A 145 -10.85 -4.11 1.62
C SER A 145 -12.00 -4.90 1.01
N LYS A 146 -13.23 -4.50 1.31
CA LYS A 146 -14.45 -5.04 0.69
C LYS A 146 -14.48 -4.77 -0.82
N PHE A 147 -13.96 -3.60 -1.22
CA PHE A 147 -13.79 -3.27 -2.64
C PHE A 147 -12.94 -4.33 -3.34
N VAL A 148 -11.74 -4.63 -2.83
CA VAL A 148 -10.85 -5.64 -3.43
C VAL A 148 -11.48 -7.04 -3.37
N LYS A 149 -12.20 -7.37 -2.31
CA LYS A 149 -12.96 -8.63 -2.21
C LYS A 149 -13.92 -8.79 -3.40
N GLN A 150 -14.74 -7.79 -3.67
CA GLN A 150 -15.68 -7.80 -4.79
C GLN A 150 -14.97 -7.86 -6.14
N ASP A 151 -13.92 -7.07 -6.29
CA ASP A 151 -13.11 -6.97 -7.49
C ASP A 151 -12.44 -8.30 -7.85
N VAL A 152 -11.82 -8.96 -6.87
CA VAL A 152 -11.18 -10.28 -7.05
C VAL A 152 -12.22 -11.37 -7.33
N ALA A 153 -13.35 -11.36 -6.62
CA ALA A 153 -14.43 -12.33 -6.85
C ALA A 153 -14.95 -12.26 -8.29
N GLN A 154 -15.23 -11.05 -8.76
CA GLN A 154 -15.70 -10.83 -10.12
C GLN A 154 -14.63 -11.20 -11.16
N TYR A 155 -13.39 -10.75 -10.96
CA TYR A 155 -12.30 -10.99 -11.91
C TYR A 155 -11.95 -12.47 -12.07
N ALA A 156 -11.88 -13.21 -10.96
CA ALA A 156 -11.50 -14.63 -10.97
C ALA A 156 -12.69 -15.57 -11.15
N ASN A 157 -13.93 -15.05 -11.13
CA ASN A 157 -15.18 -15.80 -11.11
C ASN A 157 -15.20 -16.86 -9.98
N ILE A 158 -15.12 -16.38 -8.73
CA ILE A 158 -15.14 -17.19 -7.51
C ILE A 158 -16.15 -16.63 -6.50
N SER A 159 -16.60 -17.48 -5.58
CA SER A 159 -17.54 -17.08 -4.53
C SER A 159 -16.93 -16.05 -3.56
N LEU A 160 -17.72 -15.05 -3.15
CA LEU A 160 -17.36 -14.10 -2.11
C LEU A 160 -17.07 -14.77 -0.76
N ASN A 161 -17.68 -15.92 -0.47
CA ASN A 161 -17.44 -16.67 0.77
C ASN A 161 -16.01 -17.23 0.88
N LYS A 162 -15.31 -17.35 -0.25
CA LYS A 162 -13.90 -17.77 -0.30
C LYS A 162 -12.94 -16.63 0.08
N ILE A 163 -13.43 -15.41 0.18
CA ILE A 163 -12.60 -14.21 0.38
C ILE A 163 -12.92 -13.57 1.72
N ALA A 164 -11.94 -13.54 2.60
CA ALA A 164 -12.00 -12.78 3.85
C ALA A 164 -11.40 -11.40 3.66
N VAL A 165 -11.91 -10.42 4.40
CA VAL A 165 -11.33 -9.07 4.45
C VAL A 165 -10.59 -8.91 5.77
N THR A 166 -9.30 -8.57 5.71
CA THR A 166 -8.52 -8.14 6.87
C THR A 166 -7.94 -6.76 6.56
N TYR A 167 -8.44 -5.75 7.22
CA TYR A 167 -7.98 -4.38 7.01
C TYR A 167 -6.54 -4.21 7.50
N GLU A 168 -5.77 -3.43 6.77
CA GLU A 168 -4.45 -2.97 7.20
C GLU A 168 -4.60 -1.84 8.23
N ALA A 169 -3.51 -1.39 8.84
CA ALA A 169 -3.51 -0.29 9.78
C ALA A 169 -2.28 0.62 9.59
N ALA A 170 -2.36 1.85 10.07
CA ALA A 170 -1.23 2.76 10.09
C ALA A 170 -0.64 2.85 11.50
N ASP A 171 0.68 2.83 11.59
CA ASP A 171 1.40 3.13 12.82
C ASP A 171 1.82 4.59 12.86
N ARG A 172 1.95 5.13 14.06
CA ARG A 172 2.53 6.44 14.25
C ARG A 172 4.05 6.36 14.11
N ILE A 173 4.63 7.26 13.33
CA ILE A 173 6.08 7.43 13.24
C ILE A 173 6.57 7.98 14.59
N THR A 174 7.51 7.30 15.22
CA THR A 174 8.06 7.66 16.54
C THR A 174 9.33 8.49 16.45
N ALA A 175 10.03 8.48 15.31
CA ALA A 175 11.20 9.32 15.07
C ALA A 175 10.90 10.80 15.36
N ALA A 176 11.86 11.54 15.87
CA ALA A 176 11.71 12.96 16.12
C ALA A 176 11.40 13.70 14.79
N PRO A 177 10.48 14.69 14.79
CA PRO A 177 10.16 15.42 13.56
C PRO A 177 11.35 16.25 13.11
N GLU A 178 11.69 16.16 11.81
CA GLU A 178 12.82 16.82 11.20
C GLU A 178 12.34 17.75 10.08
N PRO A 179 12.49 19.09 10.22
CA PRO A 179 12.01 20.04 9.23
C PRO A 179 12.74 19.90 7.88
N ILE A 180 11.98 20.00 6.78
CA ILE A 180 12.54 20.13 5.44
C ILE A 180 12.81 21.63 5.15
N PRO A 181 14.07 22.08 4.97
CA PRO A 181 14.41 23.50 4.89
C PRO A 181 13.63 24.28 3.83
N ARG A 182 13.34 23.67 2.66
CA ARG A 182 12.59 24.31 1.57
C ARG A 182 11.10 24.50 1.89
N LEU A 183 10.56 23.81 2.89
CA LEU A 183 9.14 23.85 3.30
C LEU A 183 8.95 24.56 4.65
N ALA A 184 9.99 24.69 5.46
CA ALA A 184 9.92 25.34 6.76
C ALA A 184 9.39 26.78 6.66
N GLY A 185 8.39 27.10 7.48
CA GLY A 185 7.71 28.41 7.48
C GLY A 185 6.79 28.68 6.28
N LYS A 186 6.59 27.71 5.37
CA LYS A 186 5.71 27.87 4.21
C LYS A 186 4.46 27.02 4.33
N GLN A 187 3.36 27.50 3.77
CA GLN A 187 2.17 26.69 3.60
C GLN A 187 2.37 25.71 2.45
N PHE A 188 2.13 24.41 2.69
CA PHE A 188 2.27 23.40 1.65
C PHE A 188 1.18 22.34 1.73
N ILE A 189 0.91 21.74 0.57
CA ILE A 189 0.17 20.47 0.44
C ILE A 189 1.18 19.36 0.09
N MET A 190 0.89 18.12 0.46
CA MET A 190 1.82 17.02 0.25
C MET A 190 1.19 15.77 -0.33
N TYR A 191 2.04 14.96 -0.94
CA TYR A 191 1.79 13.59 -1.34
C TYR A 191 2.99 12.71 -0.95
N VAL A 192 2.73 11.46 -0.58
CA VAL A 192 3.77 10.46 -0.31
C VAL A 192 3.50 9.20 -1.11
N GLY A 193 4.52 8.67 -1.78
CA GLY A 193 4.45 7.40 -2.49
C GLY A 193 5.18 7.40 -3.83
N ARG A 194 5.03 6.32 -4.60
CA ARG A 194 5.60 6.20 -5.94
C ARG A 194 4.84 7.06 -6.95
N ALA A 195 5.51 7.50 -8.03
CA ALA A 195 4.88 8.23 -9.12
C ALA A 195 4.36 7.32 -10.26
N THR A 196 3.90 6.09 -9.93
CA THR A 196 3.32 5.20 -10.93
C THR A 196 2.02 5.78 -11.51
N PRO A 197 1.62 5.44 -12.75
CA PRO A 197 0.50 6.08 -13.44
C PRO A 197 -0.82 6.10 -12.67
N HIS A 198 -1.16 5.02 -11.96
CA HIS A 198 -2.38 4.95 -11.15
C HIS A 198 -2.37 5.89 -9.93
N LYS A 199 -1.20 6.36 -9.49
CA LYS A 199 -1.08 7.36 -8.41
C LYS A 199 -1.42 8.77 -8.87
N ASN A 200 -1.51 9.00 -10.20
CA ASN A 200 -2.13 10.19 -10.81
C ASN A 200 -1.46 11.54 -10.47
N LEU A 201 -0.15 11.54 -10.17
CA LEU A 201 0.56 12.76 -9.81
C LEU A 201 0.57 13.80 -10.93
N ARG A 202 0.43 13.36 -12.20
CA ARG A 202 0.28 14.29 -13.32
C ARG A 202 -0.89 15.26 -13.08
N ARG A 203 -2.10 14.73 -12.77
CA ARG A 203 -3.26 15.57 -12.50
C ARG A 203 -3.12 16.40 -11.23
N LEU A 204 -2.40 15.91 -10.22
CA LEU A 204 -2.10 16.70 -9.03
C LEU A 204 -1.27 17.94 -9.39
N VAL A 205 -0.20 17.79 -10.18
CA VAL A 205 0.61 18.93 -10.65
C VAL A 205 -0.20 19.88 -11.54
N GLU A 206 -1.05 19.36 -12.41
CA GLU A 206 -1.97 20.17 -13.24
C GLU A 206 -2.99 20.95 -12.37
N ALA A 207 -3.54 20.31 -11.34
CA ALA A 207 -4.43 20.96 -10.35
C ALA A 207 -3.70 22.03 -9.53
N PHE A 208 -2.47 21.75 -9.14
CA PHE A 208 -1.61 22.72 -8.45
C PHE A 208 -1.31 23.93 -9.32
N ALA A 209 -1.13 23.76 -10.63
CA ALA A 209 -1.00 24.89 -11.58
C ALA A 209 -2.22 25.80 -11.60
N ILE A 210 -3.44 25.25 -11.47
CA ILE A 210 -4.68 26.03 -11.36
C ILE A 210 -4.68 26.86 -10.06
N LEU A 211 -4.23 26.25 -8.95
CA LEU A 211 -4.19 26.89 -7.63
C LEU A 211 -3.18 28.02 -7.53
N ASN A 212 -2.11 27.96 -8.32
CA ASN A 212 -1.00 28.90 -8.28
C ASN A 212 -1.42 30.38 -8.43
N LYS A 213 -2.49 30.66 -9.17
CA LYS A 213 -3.02 32.02 -9.33
C LYS A 213 -3.63 32.57 -8.05
N LYS A 214 -4.33 31.70 -7.29
CA LYS A 214 -5.04 32.09 -6.07
C LYS A 214 -4.16 32.03 -4.83
N TYR A 215 -3.20 31.12 -4.82
CA TYR A 215 -2.31 30.86 -3.68
C TYR A 215 -0.84 30.95 -4.14
N PRO A 216 -0.32 32.19 -4.35
CA PRO A 216 1.00 32.39 -4.92
C PRO A 216 2.16 31.86 -4.08
N ASP A 217 2.01 31.67 -2.77
CA ASP A 217 3.04 31.17 -1.85
C ASP A 217 2.89 29.70 -1.47
N LEU A 218 1.80 29.04 -1.95
CA LEU A 218 1.56 27.63 -1.66
C LEU A 218 2.65 26.75 -2.30
N MET A 219 3.16 25.79 -1.56
CA MET A 219 4.12 24.79 -2.04
C MET A 219 3.43 23.43 -2.24
N LEU A 220 3.97 22.61 -3.13
CA LEU A 220 3.61 21.20 -3.29
C LEU A 220 4.81 20.33 -2.93
N ALA A 221 4.68 19.50 -1.92
CA ALA A 221 5.69 18.54 -1.52
C ALA A 221 5.36 17.14 -2.06
N LEU A 222 6.28 16.55 -2.81
CA LEU A 222 6.15 15.21 -3.38
C LEU A 222 7.27 14.33 -2.83
N ALA A 223 6.92 13.47 -1.86
CA ALA A 223 7.86 12.56 -1.23
C ALA A 223 7.80 11.16 -1.87
N GLY A 224 8.95 10.68 -2.34
CA GLY A 224 9.10 9.36 -2.93
C GLY A 224 10.28 9.27 -3.86
N LYS A 225 10.84 8.06 -3.97
CA LYS A 225 12.06 7.78 -4.72
C LYS A 225 12.05 8.39 -6.12
N MET A 226 13.09 9.18 -6.44
CA MET A 226 13.28 9.85 -7.72
C MET A 226 13.63 8.84 -8.83
N ASP A 227 12.62 8.10 -9.28
CA ASP A 227 12.70 7.17 -10.42
C ASP A 227 12.32 7.85 -11.75
N ALA A 228 12.32 7.07 -12.84
CA ALA A 228 11.96 7.56 -14.17
C ALA A 228 10.53 8.15 -14.24
N ASN A 229 9.59 7.68 -13.40
CA ASN A 229 8.24 8.25 -13.35
C ASN A 229 8.26 9.60 -12.64
N TYR A 230 8.98 9.73 -11.51
CA TYR A 230 9.14 11.01 -10.82
C TYR A 230 9.83 12.06 -11.69
N LYS A 231 10.86 11.69 -12.46
CA LYS A 231 11.51 12.60 -13.42
C LYS A 231 10.54 13.16 -14.46
N ARG A 232 9.54 12.38 -14.89
CA ARG A 232 8.46 12.86 -15.78
C ARG A 232 7.55 13.88 -15.08
N ILE A 233 7.28 13.69 -13.79
CA ILE A 233 6.49 14.65 -12.99
C ILE A 233 7.29 15.94 -12.78
N GLU A 234 8.59 15.84 -12.53
CA GLU A 234 9.49 16.99 -12.42
C GLU A 234 9.54 17.80 -13.74
N ALA A 235 9.70 17.12 -14.88
CA ALA A 235 9.65 17.76 -16.20
C ALA A 235 8.30 18.45 -16.45
N LEU A 236 7.19 17.85 -16.02
CA LEU A 236 5.88 18.48 -16.10
C LEU A 236 5.79 19.72 -15.22
N ALA A 237 6.28 19.68 -13.98
CA ALA A 237 6.30 20.83 -13.08
C ALA A 237 7.13 21.98 -13.68
N THR A 238 8.27 21.67 -14.30
CA THR A 238 9.11 22.65 -15.00
C THR A 238 8.39 23.26 -16.22
N HIS A 239 7.77 22.42 -17.05
CA HIS A 239 6.97 22.89 -18.19
C HIS A 239 5.81 23.81 -17.79
N LYS A 240 5.19 23.54 -16.63
CA LYS A 240 4.14 24.39 -16.03
C LYS A 240 4.70 25.61 -15.28
N ARG A 241 6.01 25.87 -15.31
CA ARG A 241 6.72 26.94 -14.59
C ARG A 241 6.52 26.90 -13.07
N LEU A 242 6.43 25.68 -12.50
CA LEU A 242 6.21 25.43 -11.07
C LEU A 242 7.44 24.85 -10.37
N ALA A 243 8.60 24.75 -11.04
CA ALA A 243 9.80 24.11 -10.49
C ALA A 243 10.25 24.70 -9.13
N HIS A 244 10.05 26.00 -8.92
CA HIS A 244 10.38 26.69 -7.66
C HIS A 244 9.35 26.46 -6.55
N ARG A 245 8.16 25.93 -6.88
CA ARG A 245 7.02 25.71 -5.99
C ARG A 245 6.78 24.24 -5.66
N VAL A 246 7.41 23.33 -6.41
CA VAL A 246 7.33 21.89 -6.17
C VAL A 246 8.62 21.42 -5.53
N VAL A 247 8.52 20.78 -4.37
CA VAL A 247 9.63 20.18 -3.65
C VAL A 247 9.57 18.67 -3.82
N PHE A 248 10.57 18.13 -4.48
CA PHE A 248 10.79 16.69 -4.57
C PHE A 248 11.78 16.32 -3.46
N THR A 249 11.35 15.51 -2.49
CA THR A 249 12.22 15.16 -1.35
C THR A 249 13.08 13.93 -1.63
N ASP A 250 12.83 13.21 -2.75
CA ASP A 250 13.38 11.88 -2.99
C ASP A 250 13.01 10.95 -1.81
N PHE A 251 13.97 10.29 -1.20
CA PHE A 251 13.72 9.49 0.00
C PHE A 251 13.69 10.41 1.22
N ALA A 252 12.50 10.59 1.79
CA ALA A 252 12.36 11.30 3.06
C ALA A 252 12.64 10.35 4.24
N SER A 253 13.37 10.83 5.25
CA SER A 253 13.54 10.12 6.52
C SER A 253 12.19 9.97 7.25
N GLU A 254 12.10 9.09 8.23
CA GLU A 254 10.90 9.00 9.08
C GLU A 254 10.64 10.32 9.82
N GLY A 255 11.68 11.02 10.28
CA GLY A 255 11.57 12.33 10.92
C GLY A 255 11.03 13.40 9.98
N GLU A 256 11.57 13.49 8.75
CA GLU A 256 11.08 14.40 7.71
C GLU A 256 9.63 14.09 7.33
N LEU A 257 9.31 12.80 7.15
CA LEU A 257 7.95 12.37 6.80
C LEU A 257 6.95 12.71 7.90
N ARG A 258 7.29 12.46 9.16
CA ARG A 258 6.50 12.88 10.31
C ARG A 258 6.29 14.39 10.34
N TRP A 259 7.36 15.15 10.18
CA TRP A 259 7.28 16.60 10.16
C TRP A 259 6.37 17.10 9.03
N MET A 260 6.49 16.53 7.83
CA MET A 260 5.63 16.89 6.70
C MET A 260 4.15 16.63 7.02
N TYR A 261 3.80 15.46 7.57
CA TYR A 261 2.41 15.17 7.95
C TYR A 261 1.89 16.14 9.02
N GLU A 262 2.69 16.44 10.05
CA GLU A 262 2.29 17.30 11.16
C GLU A 262 2.14 18.78 10.76
N ASN A 263 2.78 19.22 9.66
CA ASN A 263 2.83 20.62 9.22
C ASN A 263 2.11 20.91 7.90
N THR A 264 1.64 19.90 7.18
CA THR A 264 0.94 20.10 5.90
C THR A 264 -0.43 20.74 6.07
N ALA A 265 -0.80 21.64 5.16
CA ALA A 265 -2.17 22.20 5.08
C ALA A 265 -3.19 21.14 4.60
N ALA A 266 -2.75 20.19 3.77
CA ALA A 266 -3.51 19.02 3.35
C ALA A 266 -2.62 17.91 2.80
N TYR A 267 -2.94 16.67 3.14
CA TYR A 267 -2.45 15.49 2.45
C TYR A 267 -3.35 15.18 1.26
N VAL A 268 -2.79 15.17 0.04
CA VAL A 268 -3.57 14.96 -1.19
C VAL A 268 -3.24 13.60 -1.81
N PHE A 269 -4.26 12.73 -1.95
CA PHE A 269 -4.08 11.37 -2.46
C PHE A 269 -4.92 11.12 -3.72
N PRO A 270 -4.39 11.44 -4.92
CA PRO A 270 -5.15 11.50 -6.17
C PRO A 270 -5.28 10.17 -6.90
N SER A 271 -5.03 9.05 -6.25
CA SER A 271 -4.92 7.73 -6.87
C SER A 271 -6.18 7.30 -7.63
N LEU A 272 -5.99 6.70 -8.81
CA LEU A 272 -7.05 6.12 -9.64
C LEU A 272 -7.44 4.70 -9.18
N SER A 273 -6.53 4.02 -8.48
CA SER A 273 -6.74 2.65 -8.01
C SER A 273 -5.86 2.36 -6.80
N GLU A 274 -6.48 1.83 -5.76
CA GLU A 274 -5.84 1.37 -4.53
C GLU A 274 -6.53 0.10 -4.03
N GLY A 275 -5.76 -0.70 -3.28
CA GLY A 275 -6.31 -1.85 -2.56
C GLY A 275 -6.78 -1.49 -1.16
N PHE A 276 -6.07 -0.55 -0.49
CA PHE A 276 -6.40 -0.07 0.85
C PHE A 276 -6.23 1.44 0.99
N GLY A 277 -5.11 1.99 0.59
CA GLY A 277 -4.83 3.43 0.72
C GLY A 277 -4.14 3.77 2.05
N LEU A 278 -3.26 2.89 2.54
CA LEU A 278 -2.52 3.05 3.80
C LEU A 278 -1.98 4.47 4.04
N PRO A 279 -1.40 5.18 3.06
CA PRO A 279 -0.88 6.53 3.28
C PRO A 279 -1.92 7.57 3.74
N THR A 280 -3.22 7.36 3.46
CA THR A 280 -4.26 8.28 3.97
C THR A 280 -4.46 8.09 5.48
N LEU A 281 -4.39 6.87 5.98
CA LEU A 281 -4.43 6.60 7.43
C LEU A 281 -3.15 7.07 8.13
N GLU A 282 -1.98 6.93 7.51
CA GLU A 282 -0.73 7.50 8.02
C GLU A 282 -0.83 9.01 8.20
N ALA A 283 -1.38 9.71 7.21
CA ALA A 283 -1.64 11.14 7.30
C ALA A 283 -2.60 11.47 8.48
N MET A 284 -3.68 10.70 8.62
CA MET A 284 -4.67 10.88 9.71
C MET A 284 -4.07 10.66 11.09
N VAL A 285 -3.23 9.64 11.29
CA VAL A 285 -2.55 9.35 12.57
C VAL A 285 -1.67 10.53 13.01
N HIS A 286 -1.06 11.24 12.06
CA HIS A 286 -0.20 12.41 12.33
C HIS A 286 -0.98 13.73 12.31
N GLY A 287 -2.31 13.70 12.14
CA GLY A 287 -3.14 14.89 12.19
C GLY A 287 -3.15 15.72 10.90
N ALA A 288 -2.69 15.17 9.78
CA ALA A 288 -2.86 15.82 8.47
C ALA A 288 -4.32 15.72 8.01
N PRO A 289 -4.96 16.81 7.57
CA PRO A 289 -6.28 16.72 6.95
C PRO A 289 -6.18 16.10 5.56
N VAL A 290 -7.04 15.12 5.27
CA VAL A 290 -6.95 14.30 4.06
C VAL A 290 -7.92 14.77 2.99
N ILE A 291 -7.41 14.91 1.77
CA ILE A 291 -8.19 15.09 0.54
C ILE A 291 -7.81 13.93 -0.39
N CYS A 292 -8.75 13.11 -0.77
CA CYS A 292 -8.43 11.95 -1.59
C CYS A 292 -9.44 11.70 -2.72
N SER A 293 -9.03 10.85 -3.64
CA SER A 293 -9.89 10.33 -4.70
C SER A 293 -11.11 9.60 -4.11
N ASN A 294 -12.26 9.69 -4.79
CA ASN A 294 -13.46 8.89 -4.52
C ASN A 294 -13.41 7.49 -5.15
N ALA A 295 -12.25 7.08 -5.71
CA ALA A 295 -12.12 5.83 -6.44
C ALA A 295 -11.79 4.64 -5.52
N THR A 296 -12.23 3.45 -5.94
CA THR A 296 -11.92 2.14 -5.36
C THR A 296 -12.26 2.01 -3.87
N CYS A 297 -11.29 1.60 -3.04
CA CYS A 297 -11.48 1.40 -1.60
C CYS A 297 -11.42 2.69 -0.77
N LEU A 298 -11.01 3.82 -1.33
CA LEU A 298 -10.72 5.04 -0.55
C LEU A 298 -11.92 5.56 0.25
N PRO A 299 -13.16 5.60 -0.30
CA PRO A 299 -14.33 5.96 0.49
C PRO A 299 -14.64 4.97 1.62
N GLU A 300 -14.41 3.65 1.40
CA GLU A 300 -14.58 2.62 2.41
C GLU A 300 -13.63 2.82 3.59
N ILE A 301 -12.37 3.15 3.29
CA ILE A 301 -11.31 3.23 4.30
C ILE A 301 -11.35 4.57 5.05
N ASN A 302 -11.59 5.67 4.37
CA ASN A 302 -11.49 7.00 4.97
C ASN A 302 -12.84 7.49 5.54
N GLY A 303 -14.00 6.93 5.12
CA GLY A 303 -15.33 7.35 5.59
C GLY A 303 -15.51 8.86 5.49
N ASP A 304 -16.05 9.47 6.54
CA ASP A 304 -16.28 10.92 6.63
C ASP A 304 -15.03 11.72 7.08
N ALA A 305 -13.89 11.05 7.20
CA ALA A 305 -12.65 11.68 7.66
C ALA A 305 -11.79 12.27 6.53
N ALA A 306 -12.31 12.30 5.31
CA ALA A 306 -11.65 12.88 4.15
C ALA A 306 -12.61 13.69 3.28
N VAL A 307 -12.06 14.66 2.56
CA VAL A 307 -12.76 15.32 1.44
C VAL A 307 -12.46 14.56 0.15
N TYR A 308 -13.50 14.28 -0.62
CA TYR A 308 -13.38 13.50 -1.85
C TYR A 308 -13.47 14.33 -3.11
N PHE A 309 -12.74 13.92 -4.15
CA PHE A 309 -12.81 14.46 -5.51
C PHE A 309 -12.84 13.35 -6.56
N ASP A 310 -13.32 13.66 -7.74
CA ASP A 310 -13.14 12.80 -8.92
C ASP A 310 -11.69 12.91 -9.42
N PRO A 311 -10.88 11.82 -9.33
CA PRO A 311 -9.47 11.84 -9.71
C PRO A 311 -9.24 12.03 -11.23
N LYS A 312 -10.29 11.93 -12.03
CA LYS A 312 -10.23 12.16 -13.50
C LYS A 312 -10.44 13.61 -13.88
N VAL A 313 -10.95 14.43 -12.95
CA VAL A 313 -11.30 15.84 -13.17
C VAL A 313 -10.31 16.75 -12.45
N THR A 314 -9.32 17.26 -13.17
CA THR A 314 -8.25 18.13 -12.63
C THR A 314 -8.81 19.35 -11.88
N PHE A 315 -9.89 19.95 -12.41
CA PHE A 315 -10.54 21.11 -11.77
C PHE A 315 -11.20 20.76 -10.43
N ASP A 316 -11.78 19.55 -10.30
CA ASP A 316 -12.37 19.12 -9.02
C ASP A 316 -11.28 18.90 -7.96
N ILE A 317 -10.13 18.32 -8.33
CA ILE A 317 -8.97 18.24 -7.46
C ILE A 317 -8.58 19.63 -6.94
N ALA A 318 -8.40 20.61 -7.84
CA ALA A 318 -8.04 21.98 -7.49
C ALA A 318 -9.11 22.64 -6.60
N LYS A 319 -10.39 22.47 -6.93
CA LYS A 319 -11.53 23.01 -6.17
C LYS A 319 -11.54 22.49 -4.72
N LYS A 320 -11.38 21.17 -4.52
CA LYS A 320 -11.38 20.57 -3.18
C LYS A 320 -10.15 20.98 -2.37
N ILE A 321 -8.98 21.09 -2.98
CA ILE A 321 -7.79 21.63 -2.32
C ILE A 321 -8.04 23.08 -1.92
N SER A 322 -8.58 23.94 -2.81
CA SER A 322 -8.89 25.33 -2.51
C SER A 322 -9.89 25.47 -1.35
N SER A 323 -10.94 24.66 -1.30
CA SER A 323 -11.91 24.69 -0.18
C SER A 323 -11.24 24.32 1.15
N MET A 324 -10.37 23.33 1.17
CA MET A 324 -9.61 22.93 2.36
C MET A 324 -8.67 24.04 2.85
N LEU A 325 -8.00 24.73 1.93
CA LEU A 325 -7.07 25.83 2.28
C LEU A 325 -7.78 27.05 2.86
N SER A 326 -9.00 27.35 2.40
CA SER A 326 -9.78 28.51 2.83
C SER A 326 -10.66 28.26 4.06
N ASP A 327 -10.93 27.01 4.44
CA ASP A 327 -11.81 26.64 5.55
C ASP A 327 -11.05 25.98 6.71
N THR A 328 -10.65 26.80 7.68
CA THR A 328 -9.93 26.32 8.87
C THR A 328 -10.82 25.47 9.79
N LYS A 329 -12.16 25.72 9.80
CA LYS A 329 -13.11 24.94 10.58
C LYS A 329 -13.21 23.52 10.02
N LEU A 330 -13.35 23.38 8.70
CA LEU A 330 -13.35 22.08 8.00
C LEU A 330 -12.06 21.32 8.28
N ARG A 331 -10.89 21.98 8.17
CA ARG A 331 -9.60 21.34 8.49
C ARG A 331 -9.58 20.79 9.91
N GLY A 332 -10.00 21.57 10.89
CA GLY A 332 -10.06 21.13 12.29
C GLY A 332 -11.02 19.97 12.50
N GLN A 333 -12.15 19.92 11.80
CA GLN A 333 -13.10 18.80 11.83
C GLN A 333 -12.46 17.52 11.26
N LEU A 334 -11.80 17.60 10.10
CA LEU A 334 -11.17 16.47 9.44
C LEU A 334 -9.97 15.93 10.22
N ILE A 335 -9.19 16.78 10.88
CA ILE A 335 -8.10 16.31 11.76
C ILE A 335 -8.67 15.47 12.91
N ARG A 336 -9.74 15.90 13.55
CA ARG A 336 -10.38 15.14 14.64
C ARG A 336 -11.00 13.85 14.12
N ALA A 337 -11.75 13.93 13.02
CA ALA A 337 -12.37 12.77 12.38
C ALA A 337 -11.31 11.75 11.91
N GLY A 338 -10.19 12.21 11.32
CA GLY A 338 -9.09 11.37 10.85
C GLY A 338 -8.43 10.60 11.99
N LYS A 339 -8.14 11.27 13.11
CA LYS A 339 -7.60 10.57 14.30
C LYS A 339 -8.56 9.47 14.78
N SER A 340 -9.86 9.74 14.84
CA SER A 340 -10.87 8.74 15.20
C SER A 340 -11.01 7.64 14.16
N GLN A 341 -10.96 7.96 12.86
CA GLN A 341 -11.04 6.96 11.79
C GLN A 341 -9.87 6.00 11.81
N ALA A 342 -8.64 6.49 12.04
CA ALA A 342 -7.44 5.66 12.09
C ALA A 342 -7.49 4.61 13.22
N THR A 343 -8.13 4.91 14.36
CA THR A 343 -8.25 3.95 15.49
C THR A 343 -9.16 2.75 15.20
N ARG A 344 -9.97 2.82 14.12
CA ARG A 344 -10.81 1.67 13.69
C ARG A 344 -9.99 0.52 13.10
N TYR A 345 -8.74 0.76 12.77
CA TYR A 345 -7.82 -0.18 12.12
C TYR A 345 -6.68 -0.53 13.06
N SER A 346 -6.34 -1.80 13.17
CA SER A 346 -5.30 -2.30 14.07
C SER A 346 -4.60 -3.51 13.49
N TRP A 347 -3.28 -3.49 13.43
CA TRP A 347 -2.48 -4.64 13.03
C TRP A 347 -2.70 -5.86 13.93
N GLN A 348 -2.99 -5.66 15.21
CA GLN A 348 -3.36 -6.73 16.11
C GLN A 348 -4.66 -7.41 15.66
N THR A 349 -5.66 -6.64 15.25
CA THR A 349 -6.92 -7.17 14.69
C THR A 349 -6.67 -7.90 13.40
N THR A 350 -5.85 -7.35 12.49
CA THR A 350 -5.44 -7.98 11.22
C THR A 350 -4.79 -9.34 11.47
N ALA A 351 -3.84 -9.40 12.39
CA ALA A 351 -3.13 -10.63 12.74
C ALA A 351 -4.08 -11.67 13.37
N LYS A 352 -4.94 -11.26 14.31
CA LYS A 352 -5.94 -12.13 14.94
C LYS A 352 -6.88 -12.73 13.90
N GLN A 353 -7.47 -11.89 13.05
CA GLN A 353 -8.37 -12.35 11.98
C GLN A 353 -7.67 -13.30 11.02
N THR A 354 -6.40 -13.04 10.68
CA THR A 354 -5.61 -13.91 9.82
C THR A 354 -5.36 -15.27 10.47
N LEU A 355 -5.06 -15.33 11.77
CA LEU A 355 -4.94 -16.58 12.51
C LEU A 355 -6.26 -17.37 12.56
N ASP A 356 -7.40 -16.68 12.69
CA ASP A 356 -8.71 -17.31 12.65
C ASP A 356 -9.01 -17.91 11.27
N ILE A 357 -8.61 -17.22 10.19
CA ILE A 357 -8.72 -17.74 8.81
C ILE A 357 -7.81 -18.97 8.63
N TYR A 358 -6.59 -19.00 9.21
CA TYR A 358 -5.74 -20.19 9.20
C TYR A 358 -6.44 -21.38 9.87
N LYS A 359 -7.01 -21.18 11.06
CA LYS A 359 -7.76 -22.23 11.78
C LYS A 359 -8.93 -22.76 10.95
N GLN A 360 -9.67 -21.90 10.28
CA GLN A 360 -10.77 -22.30 9.41
C GLN A 360 -10.28 -23.06 8.17
N ALA A 361 -9.22 -22.56 7.53
CA ALA A 361 -8.63 -23.21 6.36
C ALA A 361 -8.02 -24.59 6.68
N LEU A 362 -7.61 -24.84 7.91
CA LEU A 362 -7.06 -26.12 8.35
C LEU A 362 -8.15 -27.15 8.71
N LYS A 363 -9.34 -26.71 9.07
CA LYS A 363 -10.49 -27.61 9.40
C LYS A 363 -11.20 -28.16 8.17
N ASN A 364 -11.23 -27.39 7.09
CA ASN A 364 -11.86 -27.75 5.80
C ASN A 364 -10.86 -28.48 4.88
#